data_a912fd862d0dd6a62f0687ffcce790ad
#
_entry.id   a912fd862d0dd6a62f0687ffcce790ad
#
_cell.length_a   1.000
_cell.length_b   1.000
_cell.length_c   1.000
_cell.angle_alpha   90.00
_cell.angle_beta   90.00
_cell.angle_gamma   90.00
#
_symmetry.space_group_name_H-M   'P 1'
#
loop_
_entity.id
_entity.type
_entity.pdbx_description
1 polymer ?
#
loop_
_entity_poly.entity_id
_entity_poly.type
_entity_poly.pdbx_seq_one_letter_code
_entity_poly.pdbx_strand_id
1 'polypeptide(L)'
;MNKRWRAALLFMSLAAPFTTASAENVRVNVGIANSATDAALFVADKKGHFKAEGLDVNFIAFDSGARMIAPFASGDLDVGAGGPSAGLYNAVARGIDIRIVADKSSTPPGRPINFLLVRKDHVESGRYKTLSDLRGMKVAGAAPGGAATTTLDKLLEKAGLRIADVERVYLGFPQQAIALENKAVDAALPTEPAASEAVKRGSAVRIIGDDEIYPNHQLAAIFYAGHFIKNKPDAAKRFMRAYIKGARDYADAIVNGKLSGAKGEEMIAILTASSQIKDPEIYRAIAAANIDPDGKLGIESLKEDLAIFTKEGLIEGTVDIDKVIDTSFAEAAVRELGPYKRGDK
;
A
#
# COMPACT_ATOMS: atom_id res chain seq x y z
N MET A 1 52.78 76.15 18.84
CA MET A 1 51.35 76.06 18.65
C MET A 1 51.08 74.71 17.93
N ASN A 2 50.68 73.70 18.71
CA ASN A 2 50.58 72.28 18.19
C ASN A 2 49.13 72.01 17.81
N LYS A 3 48.88 71.69 16.51
CA LYS A 3 47.62 71.13 16.01
C LYS A 3 47.73 69.58 15.95
N ARG A 4 47.04 68.92 16.88
CA ARG A 4 46.86 67.42 16.86
C ARG A 4 45.70 67.09 15.92
N TRP A 5 45.95 66.34 14.86
CA TRP A 5 44.96 65.73 14.02
C TRP A 5 44.56 64.36 14.63
N ARG A 6 43.29 64.18 14.97
CA ARG A 6 42.70 62.87 15.35
C ARG A 6 42.12 62.24 14.08
N ALA A 7 42.71 61.18 13.62
CA ALA A 7 42.14 60.33 12.58
C ALA A 7 41.09 59.44 13.23
N ALA A 8 39.83 59.56 12.79
CA ALA A 8 38.73 58.62 13.16
C ALA A 8 38.73 57.50 12.16
N LEU A 9 39.06 56.30 12.62
CA LEU A 9 38.88 55.04 11.85
C LEU A 9 37.41 54.62 11.92
N LEU A 10 36.70 54.75 10.81
CA LEU A 10 35.36 54.17 10.63
C LEU A 10 35.51 52.68 10.34
N PHE A 11 35.13 51.82 11.32
CA PHE A 11 34.97 50.39 11.11
C PHE A 11 33.63 50.17 10.38
N MET A 12 33.72 49.94 9.06
CA MET A 12 32.56 49.52 8.24
C MET A 12 32.41 48.02 8.37
N SER A 13 31.52 47.53 9.28
CA SER A 13 31.21 46.12 9.40
C SER A 13 30.38 45.70 8.18
N LEU A 14 31.01 44.95 7.26
CA LEU A 14 30.32 44.24 6.18
C LEU A 14 29.50 43.09 6.78
N ALA A 15 28.20 43.30 7.01
CA ALA A 15 27.26 42.23 7.27
C ALA A 15 27.01 41.49 5.93
N ALA A 16 27.67 40.35 5.71
CA ALA A 16 27.36 39.47 4.60
C ALA A 16 25.95 38.91 4.81
N PRO A 17 25.05 38.97 3.83
CA PRO A 17 23.76 38.32 3.94
C PRO A 17 24.00 36.79 3.95
N PHE A 18 23.63 36.16 5.06
CA PHE A 18 23.48 34.70 5.09
C PHE A 18 22.32 34.34 4.16
N THR A 19 22.60 34.04 2.90
CA THR A 19 21.67 33.33 2.03
C THR A 19 21.54 31.93 2.60
N THR A 20 20.46 31.64 3.31
CA THR A 20 20.04 30.28 3.60
C THR A 20 19.74 29.62 2.25
N ALA A 21 20.69 28.87 1.72
CA ALA A 21 20.42 27.97 0.62
C ALA A 21 19.31 27.02 1.09
N SER A 22 18.09 27.17 0.56
CA SER A 22 17.04 26.18 0.72
C SER A 22 17.59 24.88 0.16
N ALA A 23 17.89 23.91 1.00
CA ALA A 23 18.31 22.61 0.53
C ALA A 23 17.21 22.07 -0.40
N GLU A 24 17.60 21.72 -1.62
CA GLU A 24 16.68 21.13 -2.61
C GLU A 24 16.06 19.86 -2.01
N ASN A 25 14.75 19.70 -2.16
CA ASN A 25 14.06 18.53 -1.66
C ASN A 25 14.61 17.27 -2.30
N VAL A 26 14.82 16.22 -1.51
CA VAL A 26 15.28 14.94 -2.02
C VAL A 26 14.14 14.25 -2.76
N ARG A 27 14.33 13.98 -4.04
CA ARG A 27 13.34 13.23 -4.84
C ARG A 27 13.31 11.77 -4.43
N VAL A 28 12.07 11.24 -4.25
CA VAL A 28 11.78 9.85 -3.89
C VAL A 28 10.71 9.31 -4.85
N ASN A 29 11.06 8.29 -5.63
CA ASN A 29 10.13 7.59 -6.51
C ASN A 29 9.40 6.49 -5.74
N VAL A 30 8.06 6.56 -5.69
CA VAL A 30 7.21 5.68 -4.89
C VAL A 30 6.24 4.94 -5.78
N GLY A 31 6.38 3.61 -5.86
CA GLY A 31 5.40 2.75 -6.54
C GLY A 31 4.13 2.60 -5.70
N ILE A 32 2.96 2.80 -6.30
CA ILE A 32 1.63 2.64 -5.67
C ILE A 32 0.74 1.71 -6.48
N ALA A 33 -0.28 1.13 -5.85
CA ALA A 33 -1.20 0.19 -6.50
C ALA A 33 -2.56 0.82 -6.89
N ASN A 34 -2.76 2.13 -6.70
CA ASN A 34 -4.03 2.86 -6.93
C ASN A 34 -5.24 2.21 -6.25
N SER A 35 -5.06 1.82 -5.00
CA SER A 35 -6.11 1.21 -4.18
C SER A 35 -6.35 2.00 -2.89
N ALA A 36 -7.41 1.67 -2.16
CA ALA A 36 -7.70 2.31 -0.88
C ALA A 36 -6.56 2.11 0.15
N THR A 37 -5.70 1.10 -0.05
CA THR A 37 -4.54 0.87 0.82
C THR A 37 -3.43 1.91 0.66
N ASP A 38 -3.45 2.76 -0.39
CA ASP A 38 -2.50 3.86 -0.57
C ASP A 38 -2.86 5.11 0.27
N ALA A 39 -3.95 5.05 1.05
CA ALA A 39 -4.51 6.19 1.75
C ALA A 39 -3.48 6.97 2.58
N ALA A 40 -2.68 6.29 3.41
CA ALA A 40 -1.69 6.95 4.25
C ALA A 40 -0.64 7.72 3.44
N LEU A 41 -0.24 7.21 2.27
CA LEU A 41 0.69 7.88 1.36
C LEU A 41 0.07 9.16 0.77
N PHE A 42 -1.17 9.08 0.29
CA PHE A 42 -1.88 10.24 -0.24
C PHE A 42 -2.15 11.31 0.82
N VAL A 43 -2.49 10.87 2.04
CA VAL A 43 -2.67 11.77 3.18
C VAL A 43 -1.34 12.46 3.54
N ALA A 44 -0.24 11.70 3.62
CA ALA A 44 1.09 12.26 3.92
C ALA A 44 1.51 13.30 2.86
N ASP A 45 1.21 13.06 1.59
CA ASP A 45 1.48 14.01 0.49
C ASP A 45 0.61 15.27 0.61
N LYS A 46 -0.72 15.10 0.63
CA LYS A 46 -1.67 16.23 0.59
C LYS A 46 -1.65 17.08 1.85
N LYS A 47 -1.33 16.48 3.00
CA LYS A 47 -1.10 17.25 4.26
C LYS A 47 0.31 17.82 4.37
N GLY A 48 1.16 17.59 3.37
CA GLY A 48 2.48 18.18 3.28
C GLY A 48 3.52 17.53 4.20
N HIS A 49 3.27 16.34 4.75
CA HIS A 49 4.23 15.66 5.62
C HIS A 49 5.54 15.33 4.91
N PHE A 50 5.49 14.86 3.66
CA PHE A 50 6.71 14.62 2.88
C PHE A 50 7.48 15.93 2.63
N LYS A 51 6.78 16.98 2.25
CA LYS A 51 7.40 18.29 2.02
C LYS A 51 8.04 18.88 3.28
N ALA A 52 7.38 18.72 4.44
CA ALA A 52 7.92 19.16 5.75
C ALA A 52 9.19 18.40 6.15
N GLU A 53 9.36 17.18 5.65
CA GLU A 53 10.58 16.38 5.81
C GLU A 53 11.60 16.63 4.69
N GLY A 54 11.39 17.65 3.83
CA GLY A 54 12.30 17.98 2.71
C GLY A 54 12.35 16.91 1.63
N LEU A 55 11.22 16.25 1.36
CA LEU A 55 11.08 15.22 0.33
C LEU A 55 10.16 15.70 -0.80
N ASP A 56 10.54 15.40 -2.04
CA ASP A 56 9.74 15.53 -3.25
C ASP A 56 9.32 14.13 -3.71
N VAL A 57 8.08 13.74 -3.37
CA VAL A 57 7.58 12.39 -3.65
C VAL A 57 6.91 12.33 -5.01
N ASN A 58 7.36 11.39 -5.86
CA ASN A 58 6.79 11.11 -7.16
C ASN A 58 6.10 9.74 -7.15
N PHE A 59 4.77 9.73 -7.20
CA PHE A 59 4.00 8.49 -7.25
C PHE A 59 3.95 7.91 -8.66
N ILE A 60 4.28 6.62 -8.79
CA ILE A 60 4.27 5.85 -10.02
C ILE A 60 3.29 4.69 -9.85
N ALA A 61 2.26 4.66 -10.69
CA ALA A 61 1.18 3.67 -10.60
C ALA A 61 1.56 2.33 -11.22
N PHE A 62 1.22 1.25 -10.51
CA PHE A 62 1.36 -0.14 -10.96
C PHE A 62 0.06 -0.92 -10.71
N ASP A 63 -0.16 -1.99 -11.46
CA ASP A 63 -1.33 -2.87 -11.28
C ASP A 63 -1.26 -3.72 -10.00
N SER A 64 -0.06 -3.88 -9.41
CA SER A 64 0.16 -4.63 -8.16
C SER A 64 1.58 -4.43 -7.64
N GLY A 65 1.83 -4.84 -6.37
CA GLY A 65 3.18 -4.86 -5.79
C GLY A 65 4.15 -5.76 -6.57
N ALA A 66 3.68 -6.87 -7.14
CA ALA A 66 4.52 -7.75 -7.96
C ALA A 66 5.09 -7.07 -9.22
N ARG A 67 4.38 -6.08 -9.78
CA ARG A 67 4.85 -5.31 -10.94
C ARG A 67 5.92 -4.28 -10.61
N MET A 68 6.13 -3.97 -9.33
CA MET A 68 7.16 -3.03 -8.87
C MET A 68 8.56 -3.65 -8.81
N ILE A 69 8.68 -4.99 -8.88
CA ILE A 69 9.95 -5.69 -8.64
C ILE A 69 11.01 -5.38 -9.70
N ALA A 70 10.63 -5.35 -10.98
CA ALA A 70 11.59 -4.99 -12.04
C ALA A 70 12.08 -3.54 -11.91
N PRO A 71 11.23 -2.51 -11.68
CA PRO A 71 11.67 -1.15 -11.33
C PRO A 71 12.54 -1.04 -10.07
N PHE A 72 12.37 -1.90 -9.07
CA PHE A 72 13.31 -1.97 -7.95
C PHE A 72 14.68 -2.48 -8.39
N ALA A 73 14.70 -3.51 -9.22
CA ALA A 73 15.96 -4.10 -9.70
C ALA A 73 16.73 -3.15 -10.60
N SER A 74 16.05 -2.31 -11.41
CA SER A 74 16.68 -1.29 -12.26
C SER A 74 17.09 -0.01 -11.51
N GLY A 75 16.60 0.18 -10.27
CA GLY A 75 16.86 1.38 -9.48
C GLY A 75 15.91 2.56 -9.78
N ASP A 76 14.83 2.33 -10.53
CA ASP A 76 13.83 3.36 -10.88
C ASP A 76 12.87 3.68 -9.71
N LEU A 77 12.74 2.76 -8.73
CA LEU A 77 11.96 2.95 -7.52
C LEU A 77 12.84 2.98 -6.27
N ASP A 78 12.66 4.01 -5.44
CA ASP A 78 13.21 4.11 -4.09
C ASP A 78 12.34 3.35 -3.08
N VAL A 79 11.02 3.50 -3.20
CA VAL A 79 9.99 2.94 -2.31
C VAL A 79 8.90 2.24 -3.13
N GLY A 80 8.39 1.14 -2.64
CA GLY A 80 7.19 0.49 -3.18
C GLY A 80 6.14 0.33 -2.11
N ALA A 81 4.89 0.36 -2.51
CA ALA A 81 3.74 0.26 -1.63
C ALA A 81 2.71 -0.71 -2.21
N GLY A 82 2.81 -1.99 -1.86
CA GLY A 82 1.97 -3.03 -2.46
C GLY A 82 1.98 -4.34 -1.69
N GLY A 83 1.28 -5.35 -2.21
CA GLY A 83 1.30 -6.68 -1.62
C GLY A 83 2.68 -7.34 -1.79
N PRO A 84 3.21 -7.97 -0.74
CA PRO A 84 4.35 -8.87 -0.86
C PRO A 84 4.06 -9.95 -1.91
N SER A 85 5.08 -10.40 -2.62
CA SER A 85 4.87 -11.30 -3.74
C SER A 85 5.99 -12.33 -3.87
N ALA A 86 5.69 -13.46 -4.52
CA ALA A 86 6.70 -14.45 -4.87
C ALA A 86 7.86 -13.82 -5.66
N GLY A 87 7.54 -12.86 -6.56
CA GLY A 87 8.54 -12.11 -7.30
C GLY A 87 9.48 -11.29 -6.41
N LEU A 88 8.96 -10.68 -5.33
CA LEU A 88 9.78 -9.97 -4.34
C LEU A 88 10.75 -10.93 -3.66
N TYR A 89 10.24 -12.05 -3.14
CA TYR A 89 11.07 -13.05 -2.48
C TYR A 89 12.13 -13.65 -3.40
N ASN A 90 11.75 -13.97 -4.65
CA ASN A 90 12.70 -14.45 -5.66
C ASN A 90 13.77 -13.40 -6.02
N ALA A 91 13.40 -12.13 -6.09
CA ALA A 91 14.36 -11.05 -6.33
C ALA A 91 15.38 -10.96 -5.18
N VAL A 92 14.92 -11.06 -3.93
CA VAL A 92 15.81 -11.08 -2.76
C VAL A 92 16.70 -12.33 -2.76
N ALA A 93 16.15 -13.51 -3.11
CA ALA A 93 16.95 -14.75 -3.23
C ALA A 93 18.06 -14.64 -4.28
N ARG A 94 17.85 -13.83 -5.33
CA ARG A 94 18.83 -13.51 -6.37
C ARG A 94 19.81 -12.37 -5.98
N GLY A 95 19.72 -11.84 -4.76
CA GLY A 95 20.63 -10.81 -4.25
C GLY A 95 20.18 -9.37 -4.48
N ILE A 96 18.95 -9.13 -4.96
CA ILE A 96 18.39 -7.78 -5.04
C ILE A 96 17.96 -7.37 -3.63
N ASP A 97 18.56 -6.30 -3.10
CA ASP A 97 18.26 -5.81 -1.76
C ASP A 97 16.94 -5.03 -1.76
N ILE A 98 15.89 -5.68 -1.28
CA ILE A 98 14.57 -5.11 -1.04
C ILE A 98 14.17 -5.47 0.39
N ARG A 99 13.70 -4.47 1.17
CA ARG A 99 13.26 -4.65 2.55
C ARG A 99 11.78 -4.32 2.70
N ILE A 100 11.07 -5.15 3.45
CA ILE A 100 9.71 -4.88 3.93
C ILE A 100 9.85 -4.12 5.24
N VAL A 101 9.42 -2.84 5.27
CA VAL A 101 9.80 -1.93 6.36
C VAL A 101 8.65 -1.43 7.23
N ALA A 102 7.41 -1.47 6.73
CA ALA A 102 6.23 -1.07 7.50
C ALA A 102 4.94 -1.66 6.93
N ASP A 103 3.89 -1.74 7.78
CA ASP A 103 2.52 -2.01 7.35
C ASP A 103 2.03 -0.93 6.37
N LYS A 104 1.25 -1.36 5.41
CA LYS A 104 0.46 -0.49 4.52
C LYS A 104 -1.01 -0.86 4.58
N SER A 105 -1.34 -2.11 4.81
CA SER A 105 -2.70 -2.58 5.06
C SER A 105 -2.71 -4.03 5.52
N SER A 106 -3.57 -4.33 6.47
CA SER A 106 -3.91 -5.68 6.92
C SER A 106 -5.42 -5.88 6.94
N THR A 107 -5.89 -7.13 7.13
CA THR A 107 -7.31 -7.50 7.06
C THR A 107 -7.82 -8.08 8.38
N PRO A 108 -7.92 -7.27 9.45
CA PRO A 108 -8.47 -7.76 10.70
C PRO A 108 -9.96 -8.09 10.53
N PRO A 109 -10.50 -9.05 11.31
CA PRO A 109 -11.92 -9.43 11.27
C PRO A 109 -12.87 -8.23 11.33
N GLY A 110 -13.91 -8.23 10.48
CA GLY A 110 -14.89 -7.15 10.35
C GLY A 110 -14.43 -5.93 9.54
N ARG A 111 -13.26 -6.01 8.88
CA ARG A 111 -12.71 -4.89 8.10
C ARG A 111 -12.16 -5.36 6.75
N PRO A 112 -13.02 -5.90 5.87
CA PRO A 112 -12.60 -6.36 4.56
C PRO A 112 -12.23 -5.19 3.66
N ILE A 113 -11.24 -5.41 2.81
CA ILE A 113 -10.81 -4.44 1.79
C ILE A 113 -10.73 -5.08 0.39
N ASN A 114 -10.57 -6.40 0.31
CA ASN A 114 -10.75 -7.20 -0.89
C ASN A 114 -12.00 -8.06 -0.78
N PHE A 115 -12.56 -8.42 -1.91
CA PHE A 115 -13.75 -9.26 -1.95
C PHE A 115 -13.67 -10.28 -3.06
N LEU A 116 -14.19 -11.48 -2.81
CA LEU A 116 -14.62 -12.33 -3.90
C LEU A 116 -15.88 -11.69 -4.51
N LEU A 117 -15.77 -11.27 -5.75
CA LEU A 117 -16.88 -10.89 -6.59
C LEU A 117 -17.18 -12.02 -7.57
N VAL A 118 -18.47 -12.36 -7.72
CA VAL A 118 -18.94 -13.29 -8.75
C VAL A 118 -19.89 -12.54 -9.66
N ARG A 119 -19.84 -12.82 -10.96
CA ARG A 119 -20.78 -12.22 -11.92
C ARG A 119 -22.22 -12.39 -11.49
N LYS A 120 -22.98 -11.32 -11.63
CA LYS A 120 -24.38 -11.28 -11.18
C LYS A 120 -25.24 -12.31 -11.88
N ASP A 121 -25.09 -12.53 -13.19
CA ASP A 121 -25.83 -13.54 -13.97
C ASP A 121 -25.57 -14.97 -13.51
N HIS A 122 -24.36 -15.29 -12.96
CA HIS A 122 -24.08 -16.60 -12.38
C HIS A 122 -24.83 -16.83 -11.07
N VAL A 123 -24.96 -15.80 -10.26
CA VAL A 123 -25.73 -15.86 -9.00
C VAL A 123 -27.22 -15.97 -9.31
N GLU A 124 -27.75 -15.15 -10.21
CA GLU A 124 -29.18 -15.11 -10.57
C GLU A 124 -29.64 -16.38 -11.30
N SER A 125 -28.79 -16.97 -12.15
CA SER A 125 -29.10 -18.24 -12.83
C SER A 125 -28.92 -19.48 -11.98
N GLY A 126 -28.32 -19.34 -10.77
CA GLY A 126 -27.98 -20.46 -9.89
C GLY A 126 -26.77 -21.28 -10.34
N ARG A 127 -25.98 -20.80 -11.29
CA ARG A 127 -24.67 -21.38 -11.66
C ARG A 127 -23.68 -21.25 -10.50
N TYR A 128 -23.80 -20.20 -9.70
CA TYR A 128 -23.04 -19.99 -8.47
C TYR A 128 -24.00 -19.95 -7.27
N LYS A 129 -23.78 -20.82 -6.29
CA LYS A 129 -24.52 -20.90 -5.02
C LYS A 129 -23.60 -21.00 -3.81
N THR A 130 -22.46 -21.66 -3.96
CA THR A 130 -21.48 -21.93 -2.90
C THR A 130 -20.06 -21.71 -3.41
N LEU A 131 -19.09 -21.62 -2.51
CA LEU A 131 -17.67 -21.50 -2.90
C LEU A 131 -17.18 -22.66 -3.77
N SER A 132 -17.74 -23.86 -3.61
CA SER A 132 -17.38 -25.04 -4.41
C SER A 132 -17.72 -24.88 -5.90
N ASP A 133 -18.67 -24.01 -6.24
CA ASP A 133 -19.06 -23.73 -7.62
C ASP A 133 -18.02 -22.89 -8.40
N LEU A 134 -16.97 -22.42 -7.71
CA LEU A 134 -15.80 -21.82 -8.37
C LEU A 134 -15.02 -22.80 -9.23
N ARG A 135 -15.22 -24.13 -9.06
CA ARG A 135 -14.55 -25.16 -9.87
C ARG A 135 -14.77 -24.89 -11.36
N GLY A 136 -13.68 -24.81 -12.11
CA GLY A 136 -13.68 -24.55 -13.55
C GLY A 136 -14.04 -23.10 -13.94
N MET A 137 -14.28 -22.22 -12.96
CA MET A 137 -14.50 -20.81 -13.24
C MET A 137 -13.21 -20.07 -13.54
N LYS A 138 -13.34 -19.03 -14.37
CA LYS A 138 -12.28 -18.09 -14.67
C LYS A 138 -12.24 -16.98 -13.61
N VAL A 139 -11.19 -16.98 -12.78
CA VAL A 139 -11.04 -16.07 -11.63
C VAL A 139 -9.91 -15.07 -11.89
N ALA A 140 -10.24 -13.78 -11.82
CA ALA A 140 -9.27 -12.70 -11.98
C ALA A 140 -8.59 -12.34 -10.65
N GLY A 141 -7.25 -12.22 -10.69
CA GLY A 141 -6.41 -11.63 -9.64
C GLY A 141 -5.49 -10.57 -10.23
N ALA A 142 -4.78 -9.79 -9.38
CA ALA A 142 -3.98 -8.66 -9.87
C ALA A 142 -2.68 -9.08 -10.58
N ALA A 143 -2.00 -10.12 -10.10
CA ALA A 143 -0.77 -10.64 -10.70
C ALA A 143 -0.47 -12.07 -10.23
N PRO A 144 0.34 -12.84 -10.97
CA PRO A 144 0.85 -14.12 -10.49
C PRO A 144 1.66 -13.94 -9.21
N GLY A 145 1.45 -14.83 -8.23
CA GLY A 145 2.23 -14.82 -6.98
C GLY A 145 2.14 -13.52 -6.17
N GLY A 146 1.07 -12.76 -6.32
CA GLY A 146 0.76 -11.60 -5.47
C GLY A 146 -0.20 -11.94 -4.34
N ALA A 147 -0.61 -10.96 -3.52
CA ALA A 147 -1.54 -11.14 -2.40
C ALA A 147 -2.88 -11.79 -2.81
N ALA A 148 -3.38 -11.54 -4.03
CA ALA A 148 -4.56 -12.22 -4.55
C ALA A 148 -4.36 -13.74 -4.71
N THR A 149 -3.14 -14.22 -4.87
CA THR A 149 -2.84 -15.67 -4.94
C THR A 149 -3.01 -16.33 -3.58
N THR A 150 -2.49 -15.74 -2.51
CA THR A 150 -2.62 -16.28 -1.16
C THR A 150 -4.06 -16.19 -0.67
N THR A 151 -4.75 -15.08 -0.93
CA THR A 151 -6.19 -14.94 -0.63
C THR A 151 -7.02 -15.99 -1.40
N LEU A 152 -6.71 -16.23 -2.69
CA LEU A 152 -7.41 -17.25 -3.49
C LEU A 152 -7.12 -18.67 -2.98
N ASP A 153 -5.88 -19.00 -2.62
CA ASP A 153 -5.53 -20.32 -2.04
C ASP A 153 -6.38 -20.58 -0.77
N LYS A 154 -6.42 -19.63 0.15
CA LYS A 154 -7.24 -19.72 1.37
C LYS A 154 -8.74 -19.82 1.10
N LEU A 155 -9.24 -19.08 0.11
CA LEU A 155 -10.64 -19.16 -0.32
C LEU A 155 -10.98 -20.55 -0.85
N LEU A 156 -10.15 -21.09 -1.73
CA LEU A 156 -10.36 -22.39 -2.34
C LEU A 156 -10.19 -23.53 -1.33
N GLU A 157 -9.28 -23.42 -0.37
CA GLU A 157 -9.15 -24.33 0.75
C GLU A 157 -10.47 -24.44 1.54
N LYS A 158 -11.14 -23.30 1.85
CA LYS A 158 -12.47 -23.26 2.47
C LYS A 158 -13.56 -23.97 1.64
N ALA A 159 -13.40 -23.96 0.32
CA ALA A 159 -14.31 -24.60 -0.65
C ALA A 159 -14.01 -26.09 -0.88
N GLY A 160 -12.95 -26.64 -0.29
CA GLY A 160 -12.45 -27.99 -0.62
C GLY A 160 -11.86 -28.09 -2.03
N LEU A 161 -11.34 -26.97 -2.55
CA LEU A 161 -10.73 -26.83 -3.87
C LEU A 161 -9.24 -26.48 -3.75
N ARG A 162 -8.53 -26.56 -4.88
CA ARG A 162 -7.13 -26.14 -5.02
C ARG A 162 -7.04 -25.07 -6.10
N ILE A 163 -5.94 -24.35 -6.15
CA ILE A 163 -5.65 -23.35 -7.18
C ILE A 163 -5.75 -23.90 -8.60
N ALA A 164 -5.38 -25.18 -8.81
CA ALA A 164 -5.50 -25.86 -10.09
C ALA A 164 -6.97 -26.15 -10.53
N ASP A 165 -7.93 -26.02 -9.63
CA ASP A 165 -9.36 -26.27 -9.93
C ASP A 165 -10.04 -25.04 -10.56
N VAL A 166 -9.35 -23.91 -10.71
CA VAL A 166 -9.86 -22.67 -11.34
C VAL A 166 -8.93 -22.20 -12.47
N GLU A 167 -9.49 -21.50 -13.46
CA GLU A 167 -8.70 -20.82 -14.48
C GLU A 167 -8.32 -19.42 -13.96
N ARG A 168 -7.02 -19.13 -13.81
CA ARG A 168 -6.54 -17.84 -13.31
C ARG A 168 -6.28 -16.85 -14.44
N VAL A 169 -6.80 -15.63 -14.28
CA VAL A 169 -6.54 -14.49 -15.17
C VAL A 169 -5.93 -13.35 -14.36
N TYR A 170 -5.02 -12.59 -14.96
CA TYR A 170 -4.32 -11.52 -14.25
C TYR A 170 -4.63 -10.15 -14.88
N LEU A 171 -5.35 -9.33 -14.13
CA LEU A 171 -5.85 -8.03 -14.54
C LEU A 171 -5.70 -7.04 -13.37
N GLY A 172 -5.31 -5.80 -13.64
CA GLY A 172 -5.33 -4.73 -12.64
C GLY A 172 -6.73 -4.52 -12.06
N PHE A 173 -6.83 -3.89 -10.89
CA PHE A 173 -8.11 -3.80 -10.18
C PHE A 173 -9.24 -3.13 -11.00
N PRO A 174 -9.03 -2.00 -11.71
CA PRO A 174 -10.07 -1.42 -12.55
C PRO A 174 -10.46 -2.33 -13.73
N GLN A 175 -9.49 -3.04 -14.31
CA GLN A 175 -9.72 -3.96 -15.43
C GLN A 175 -10.53 -5.20 -15.01
N GLN A 176 -10.44 -5.63 -13.74
CA GLN A 176 -11.25 -6.73 -13.21
C GLN A 176 -12.75 -6.39 -13.24
N ALA A 177 -13.13 -5.14 -12.88
CA ALA A 177 -14.50 -4.68 -12.96
C ALA A 177 -15.04 -4.72 -14.40
N ILE A 178 -14.23 -4.26 -15.35
CA ILE A 178 -14.57 -4.28 -16.78
C ILE A 178 -14.68 -5.74 -17.30
N ALA A 179 -13.80 -6.61 -16.87
CA ALA A 179 -13.80 -8.02 -17.28
C ALA A 179 -15.04 -8.79 -16.76
N LEU A 180 -15.50 -8.48 -15.54
CA LEU A 180 -16.77 -9.00 -15.02
C LEU A 180 -17.97 -8.49 -15.85
N GLU A 181 -18.01 -7.20 -16.19
CA GLU A 181 -19.05 -6.58 -17.00
C GLU A 181 -19.13 -7.18 -18.41
N ASN A 182 -17.97 -7.34 -19.06
CA ASN A 182 -17.86 -7.91 -20.42
C ASN A 182 -17.92 -9.45 -20.45
N LYS A 183 -18.13 -10.10 -19.31
CA LYS A 183 -18.19 -11.56 -19.17
C LYS A 183 -16.90 -12.29 -19.57
N ALA A 184 -15.77 -11.60 -19.53
CA ALA A 184 -14.46 -12.18 -19.83
C ALA A 184 -13.92 -13.05 -18.68
N VAL A 185 -14.42 -12.83 -17.45
CA VAL A 185 -14.14 -13.64 -16.26
C VAL A 185 -15.43 -13.96 -15.53
N ASP A 186 -15.45 -15.03 -14.73
CA ASP A 186 -16.62 -15.46 -13.96
C ASP A 186 -16.63 -14.87 -12.55
N ALA A 187 -15.43 -14.70 -11.98
CA ALA A 187 -15.21 -14.14 -10.66
C ALA A 187 -13.92 -13.29 -10.62
N ALA A 188 -13.76 -12.49 -9.58
CA ALA A 188 -12.57 -11.66 -9.39
C ALA A 188 -12.31 -11.36 -7.91
N LEU A 189 -11.07 -10.98 -7.59
CA LEU A 189 -10.62 -10.58 -6.26
C LEU A 189 -10.08 -9.13 -6.28
N PRO A 190 -10.91 -8.13 -6.56
CA PRO A 190 -10.49 -6.74 -6.55
C PRO A 190 -10.38 -6.18 -5.12
N THR A 191 -9.47 -5.21 -4.98
CA THR A 191 -9.36 -4.36 -3.79
C THR A 191 -10.31 -3.17 -3.93
N GLU A 192 -10.81 -2.64 -2.80
CA GLU A 192 -11.54 -1.37 -2.82
C GLU A 192 -10.64 -0.22 -3.37
N PRO A 193 -11.21 0.78 -4.05
CA PRO A 193 -12.64 0.97 -4.31
C PRO A 193 -13.17 0.25 -5.57
N ALA A 194 -12.33 -0.47 -6.32
CA ALA A 194 -12.73 -1.14 -7.57
C ALA A 194 -13.80 -2.24 -7.35
N ALA A 195 -13.77 -2.89 -6.17
CA ALA A 195 -14.80 -3.86 -5.81
C ALA A 195 -16.19 -3.21 -5.75
N SER A 196 -16.32 -2.09 -5.05
CA SER A 196 -17.57 -1.35 -4.95
C SER A 196 -18.01 -0.77 -6.29
N GLU A 197 -17.09 -0.33 -7.13
CA GLU A 197 -17.40 0.14 -8.48
C GLU A 197 -18.01 -0.96 -9.34
N ALA A 198 -17.46 -2.18 -9.33
CA ALA A 198 -18.01 -3.32 -10.07
C ALA A 198 -19.43 -3.67 -9.62
N VAL A 199 -19.69 -3.63 -8.31
CA VAL A 199 -21.02 -3.87 -7.74
C VAL A 199 -22.00 -2.73 -8.13
N LYS A 200 -21.55 -1.47 -8.05
CA LYS A 200 -22.36 -0.30 -8.44
C LYS A 200 -22.77 -0.34 -9.92
N ARG A 201 -21.90 -0.84 -10.80
CA ARG A 201 -22.20 -1.05 -12.24
C ARG A 201 -23.19 -2.21 -12.46
N GLY A 202 -23.51 -3.00 -11.43
CA GLY A 202 -24.44 -4.12 -11.53
C GLY A 202 -23.86 -5.35 -12.23
N SER A 203 -22.55 -5.42 -12.46
CA SER A 203 -21.91 -6.52 -13.15
C SER A 203 -21.61 -7.72 -12.25
N ALA A 204 -21.51 -7.51 -10.93
CA ALA A 204 -21.11 -8.52 -9.98
C ALA A 204 -21.83 -8.41 -8.64
N VAL A 205 -21.81 -9.51 -7.89
CA VAL A 205 -22.29 -9.61 -6.50
C VAL A 205 -21.08 -9.85 -5.59
N ARG A 206 -21.05 -9.17 -4.47
CA ARG A 206 -20.08 -9.38 -3.41
C ARG A 206 -20.45 -10.63 -2.62
N ILE A 207 -19.54 -11.59 -2.52
CA ILE A 207 -19.79 -12.90 -1.90
C ILE A 207 -19.22 -12.95 -0.49
N ILE A 208 -17.91 -12.69 -0.34
CA ILE A 208 -17.19 -12.81 0.94
C ILE A 208 -16.00 -11.84 0.94
N GLY A 209 -15.68 -11.29 2.10
CA GLY A 209 -14.53 -10.42 2.31
C GLY A 209 -13.26 -11.19 2.66
N ASP A 210 -12.13 -10.57 2.43
CA ASP A 210 -10.81 -11.13 2.74
C ASP A 210 -10.56 -11.29 4.25
N ASP A 211 -11.23 -10.50 5.07
CA ASP A 211 -11.23 -10.61 6.53
C ASP A 211 -11.83 -11.93 7.05
N GLU A 212 -12.76 -12.52 6.30
CA GLU A 212 -13.30 -13.85 6.55
C GLU A 212 -12.51 -14.96 5.84
N ILE A 213 -11.92 -14.66 4.69
CA ILE A 213 -11.11 -15.60 3.89
C ILE A 213 -9.77 -15.85 4.57
N TYR A 214 -9.05 -14.78 4.86
CA TYR A 214 -7.70 -14.80 5.40
C TYR A 214 -7.56 -13.70 6.48
N PRO A 215 -8.10 -13.91 7.68
CA PRO A 215 -8.07 -12.92 8.76
C PRO A 215 -6.65 -12.57 9.19
N ASN A 216 -6.42 -11.28 9.47
CA ASN A 216 -5.12 -10.70 9.83
C ASN A 216 -4.03 -10.84 8.74
N HIS A 217 -4.42 -11.03 7.50
CA HIS A 217 -3.48 -11.04 6.37
C HIS A 217 -2.72 -9.72 6.26
N GLN A 218 -1.38 -9.76 6.11
CA GLN A 218 -0.57 -8.60 5.74
C GLN A 218 -0.74 -8.33 4.24
N LEU A 219 -1.86 -7.73 3.88
CA LEU A 219 -2.28 -7.56 2.49
C LEU A 219 -1.31 -6.72 1.67
N ALA A 220 -0.77 -5.66 2.28
CA ALA A 220 0.17 -4.75 1.64
C ALA A 220 1.16 -4.20 2.66
N ALA A 221 2.37 -3.87 2.19
CA ALA A 221 3.45 -3.32 2.99
C ALA A 221 4.20 -2.22 2.23
N ILE A 222 4.98 -1.44 2.95
CA ILE A 222 5.96 -0.51 2.40
C ILE A 222 7.27 -1.28 2.20
N PHE A 223 7.86 -1.14 1.01
CA PHE A 223 9.15 -1.72 0.64
C PHE A 223 10.17 -0.61 0.42
N TYR A 224 11.39 -0.84 0.83
CA TYR A 224 12.53 0.02 0.51
C TYR A 224 13.51 -0.71 -0.40
N ALA A 225 14.00 -0.03 -1.42
CA ALA A 225 15.11 -0.48 -2.23
C ALA A 225 16.43 -0.36 -1.44
N GLY A 226 17.33 -1.33 -1.58
CA GLY A 226 18.62 -1.30 -0.92
C GLY A 226 19.46 -0.07 -1.28
N HIS A 227 19.39 0.40 -2.55
CA HIS A 227 20.06 1.62 -2.97
C HIS A 227 19.49 2.87 -2.26
N PHE A 228 18.19 2.93 -1.99
CA PHE A 228 17.57 4.01 -1.22
C PHE A 228 18.09 4.06 0.21
N ILE A 229 18.11 2.89 0.87
CA ILE A 229 18.65 2.76 2.24
C ILE A 229 20.12 3.17 2.28
N LYS A 230 20.92 2.70 1.31
CA LYS A 230 22.38 2.88 1.30
C LYS A 230 22.79 4.31 0.89
N ASN A 231 22.17 4.85 -0.16
CA ASN A 231 22.61 6.11 -0.78
C ASN A 231 21.89 7.32 -0.21
N LYS A 232 20.69 7.15 0.37
CA LYS A 232 19.85 8.22 0.92
C LYS A 232 19.31 7.86 2.32
N PRO A 233 20.15 7.41 3.28
CA PRO A 233 19.70 6.87 4.58
C PRO A 233 18.84 7.85 5.39
N ASP A 234 19.17 9.14 5.36
CA ASP A 234 18.38 10.17 6.05
C ASP A 234 17.03 10.40 5.37
N ALA A 235 16.98 10.35 4.04
CA ALA A 235 15.72 10.44 3.31
C ALA A 235 14.82 9.24 3.60
N ALA A 236 15.37 8.03 3.73
CA ALA A 236 14.62 6.82 4.09
C ALA A 236 13.97 6.95 5.48
N LYS A 237 14.69 7.49 6.48
CA LYS A 237 14.15 7.76 7.83
C LYS A 237 13.07 8.84 7.79
N ARG A 238 13.33 9.95 7.09
CA ARG A 238 12.38 11.07 6.93
C ARG A 238 11.11 10.63 6.20
N PHE A 239 11.24 9.78 5.17
CA PHE A 239 10.10 9.20 4.47
C PHE A 239 9.21 8.39 5.42
N MET A 240 9.80 7.54 6.25
CA MET A 240 9.04 6.74 7.22
C MET A 240 8.32 7.63 8.25
N ARG A 241 8.97 8.68 8.77
CA ARG A 241 8.28 9.62 9.67
C ARG A 241 7.08 10.31 9.02
N ALA A 242 7.25 10.76 7.78
CA ALA A 242 6.14 11.38 7.03
C ALA A 242 5.00 10.38 6.77
N TYR A 243 5.35 9.14 6.39
CA TYR A 243 4.39 8.06 6.18
C TYR A 243 3.59 7.75 7.45
N ILE A 244 4.27 7.58 8.59
CA ILE A 244 3.62 7.32 9.89
C ILE A 244 2.70 8.48 10.29
N LYS A 245 3.09 9.75 10.07
CA LYS A 245 2.18 10.89 10.29
C LYS A 245 0.91 10.77 9.43
N GLY A 246 1.05 10.44 8.15
CA GLY A 246 -0.09 10.22 7.26
C GLY A 246 -0.97 9.04 7.69
N ALA A 247 -0.38 7.93 8.16
CA ALA A 247 -1.10 6.78 8.68
C ALA A 247 -1.91 7.14 9.95
N ARG A 248 -1.35 7.94 10.85
CA ARG A 248 -2.02 8.44 12.06
C ARG A 248 -3.17 9.38 11.75
N ASP A 249 -2.96 10.35 10.84
CA ASP A 249 -4.03 11.24 10.38
C ASP A 249 -5.19 10.47 9.77
N TYR A 250 -4.88 9.44 8.97
CA TYR A 250 -5.89 8.57 8.39
C TYR A 250 -6.61 7.74 9.45
N ALA A 251 -5.89 7.18 10.43
CA ALA A 251 -6.47 6.41 11.54
C ALA A 251 -7.40 7.26 12.41
N ASP A 252 -7.07 8.53 12.63
CA ASP A 252 -7.90 9.49 13.39
C ASP A 252 -9.24 9.80 12.71
N ALA A 253 -9.33 9.62 11.39
CA ALA A 253 -10.54 9.86 10.62
C ALA A 253 -11.50 8.65 10.59
N ILE A 254 -11.07 7.49 11.12
CA ILE A 254 -11.85 6.25 11.09
C ILE A 254 -12.70 6.13 12.34
N VAL A 255 -14.02 6.00 12.16
CA VAL A 255 -14.99 5.70 13.23
C VAL A 255 -15.77 4.46 12.82
N ASN A 256 -15.79 3.44 13.68
CA ASN A 256 -16.49 2.17 13.41
C ASN A 256 -16.15 1.55 12.03
N GLY A 257 -14.87 1.60 11.67
CA GLY A 257 -14.35 1.03 10.42
C GLY A 257 -14.61 1.84 9.15
N LYS A 258 -15.17 3.05 9.26
CA LYS A 258 -15.45 3.95 8.12
C LYS A 258 -14.84 5.32 8.30
N LEU A 259 -14.52 6.00 7.21
CA LEU A 259 -14.19 7.42 7.23
C LEU A 259 -15.45 8.21 7.64
N SER A 260 -15.36 9.03 8.68
CA SER A 260 -16.52 9.69 9.26
C SER A 260 -16.19 11.04 9.92
N GLY A 261 -17.21 11.90 10.00
CA GLY A 261 -17.07 13.26 10.53
C GLY A 261 -16.20 14.15 9.64
N ALA A 262 -15.84 15.33 10.15
CA ALA A 262 -15.07 16.33 9.39
C ALA A 262 -13.70 15.79 8.91
N LYS A 263 -12.99 15.05 9.76
CA LYS A 263 -11.73 14.37 9.37
C LYS A 263 -11.97 13.32 8.29
N GLY A 264 -13.08 12.56 8.37
CA GLY A 264 -13.44 11.55 7.36
C GLY A 264 -13.70 12.20 6.00
N GLU A 265 -14.45 13.31 5.94
CA GLU A 265 -14.69 14.04 4.69
C GLU A 265 -13.40 14.62 4.10
N GLU A 266 -12.48 15.12 4.93
CA GLU A 266 -11.14 15.53 4.47
C GLU A 266 -10.40 14.37 3.79
N MET A 267 -10.37 13.19 4.43
CA MET A 267 -9.72 12.00 3.86
C MET A 267 -10.40 11.56 2.56
N ILE A 268 -11.71 11.56 2.49
CA ILE A 268 -12.48 11.23 1.26
C ILE A 268 -12.11 12.20 0.14
N ALA A 269 -12.01 13.50 0.42
CA ALA A 269 -11.59 14.48 -0.58
C ALA A 269 -10.16 14.21 -1.10
N ILE A 270 -9.22 13.89 -0.19
CA ILE A 270 -7.84 13.52 -0.54
C ILE A 270 -7.82 12.27 -1.42
N LEU A 271 -8.53 11.20 -1.04
CA LEU A 271 -8.57 9.94 -1.78
C LEU A 271 -9.18 10.12 -3.16
N THR A 272 -10.31 10.84 -3.25
CA THR A 272 -10.98 11.15 -4.52
C THR A 272 -10.08 11.96 -5.45
N ALA A 273 -9.33 12.92 -4.93
CA ALA A 273 -8.39 13.71 -5.72
C ALA A 273 -7.18 12.90 -6.20
N SER A 274 -6.67 11.97 -5.38
CA SER A 274 -5.37 11.30 -5.59
C SER A 274 -5.48 9.96 -6.32
N SER A 275 -6.63 9.26 -6.23
CA SER A 275 -6.84 7.95 -6.85
C SER A 275 -7.50 8.03 -8.24
N GLN A 276 -7.66 6.88 -8.89
CA GLN A 276 -8.39 6.78 -10.17
C GLN A 276 -9.91 6.87 -10.00
N ILE A 277 -10.45 6.45 -8.86
CA ILE A 277 -11.89 6.51 -8.59
C ILE A 277 -12.25 7.91 -8.06
N LYS A 278 -13.06 8.63 -8.84
CA LYS A 278 -13.41 10.03 -8.58
C LYS A 278 -14.76 10.23 -7.90
N ASP A 279 -15.44 9.16 -7.53
CA ASP A 279 -16.74 9.20 -6.86
C ASP A 279 -16.56 9.15 -5.32
N PRO A 280 -16.81 10.26 -4.60
CA PRO A 280 -16.67 10.31 -3.15
C PRO A 280 -17.66 9.39 -2.41
N GLU A 281 -18.83 9.08 -3.02
CA GLU A 281 -19.83 8.21 -2.40
C GLU A 281 -19.31 6.78 -2.25
N ILE A 282 -18.43 6.33 -3.14
CA ILE A 282 -17.79 5.03 -3.01
C ILE A 282 -16.93 5.01 -1.74
N TYR A 283 -16.15 6.05 -1.49
CA TYR A 283 -15.30 6.14 -0.28
C TYR A 283 -16.11 6.27 1.02
N ARG A 284 -17.31 6.88 0.98
CA ARG A 284 -18.22 6.93 2.13
C ARG A 284 -18.85 5.56 2.42
N ALA A 285 -19.10 4.78 1.38
CA ALA A 285 -19.78 3.49 1.50
C ALA A 285 -18.84 2.35 1.99
N ILE A 286 -17.57 2.34 1.54
CA ILE A 286 -16.63 1.26 1.81
C ILE A 286 -16.10 1.26 3.25
N ALA A 287 -15.57 0.12 3.69
CA ALA A 287 -14.72 0.07 4.87
C ALA A 287 -13.43 0.84 4.60
N ALA A 288 -12.97 1.58 5.60
CA ALA A 288 -11.66 2.21 5.55
C ALA A 288 -10.57 1.14 5.59
N ALA A 289 -9.53 1.27 4.76
CA ALA A 289 -8.37 0.38 4.80
C ALA A 289 -7.80 0.32 6.23
N ASN A 290 -7.46 -0.86 6.70
CA ASN A 290 -6.80 -1.00 7.98
C ASN A 290 -5.30 -0.79 7.78
N ILE A 291 -4.82 0.37 8.22
CA ILE A 291 -3.42 0.77 8.19
C ILE A 291 -2.99 0.96 9.64
N ASP A 292 -1.95 0.24 10.07
CA ASP A 292 -1.43 0.39 11.42
C ASP A 292 -0.79 1.78 11.57
N PRO A 293 -1.24 2.60 12.55
CA PRO A 293 -0.77 3.98 12.70
C PRO A 293 0.69 4.11 13.14
N ASP A 294 1.30 3.04 13.60
CA ASP A 294 2.72 2.93 13.95
C ASP A 294 3.50 2.05 12.95
N GLY A 295 2.86 1.61 11.87
CA GLY A 295 3.47 0.84 10.79
C GLY A 295 3.85 -0.60 11.16
N LYS A 296 3.21 -1.18 12.18
CA LYS A 296 3.52 -2.52 12.68
C LYS A 296 3.12 -3.61 11.68
N LEU A 297 4.08 -4.44 11.28
CA LEU A 297 3.89 -5.57 10.36
C LEU A 297 3.28 -6.80 11.03
N GLY A 298 2.43 -7.49 10.28
CA GLY A 298 1.95 -8.84 10.59
C GLY A 298 2.93 -9.91 10.13
N ILE A 299 4.02 -10.11 10.86
CA ILE A 299 5.15 -10.97 10.46
C ILE A 299 4.72 -12.41 10.21
N GLU A 300 3.84 -12.96 11.04
CA GLU A 300 3.37 -14.34 10.88
C GLU A 300 2.59 -14.53 9.58
N SER A 301 1.79 -13.54 9.17
CA SER A 301 1.12 -13.57 7.87
C SER A 301 2.09 -13.53 6.70
N LEU A 302 3.17 -12.76 6.79
CA LEU A 302 4.23 -12.74 5.76
C LEU A 302 4.92 -14.10 5.63
N LYS A 303 5.14 -14.80 6.74
CA LYS A 303 5.69 -16.18 6.75
C LYS A 303 4.71 -17.16 6.11
N GLU A 304 3.43 -17.03 6.42
CA GLU A 304 2.38 -17.88 5.84
C GLU A 304 2.26 -17.65 4.33
N ASP A 305 2.29 -16.41 3.85
CA ASP A 305 2.31 -16.09 2.42
C ASP A 305 3.50 -16.72 1.71
N LEU A 306 4.70 -16.62 2.29
CA LEU A 306 5.89 -17.28 1.74
C LEU A 306 5.72 -18.80 1.66
N ALA A 307 5.12 -19.42 2.68
CA ALA A 307 4.84 -20.85 2.68
C ALA A 307 3.83 -21.24 1.58
N ILE A 308 2.76 -20.44 1.36
CA ILE A 308 1.81 -20.64 0.28
C ILE A 308 2.50 -20.51 -1.09
N PHE A 309 3.31 -19.48 -1.29
CA PHE A 309 4.06 -19.32 -2.55
C PHE A 309 5.02 -20.48 -2.80
N THR A 310 5.64 -21.02 -1.75
CA THR A 310 6.52 -22.19 -1.84
C THR A 310 5.73 -23.45 -2.19
N LYS A 311 4.60 -23.71 -1.54
CA LYS A 311 3.65 -24.80 -1.82
C LYS A 311 3.19 -24.77 -3.28
N GLU A 312 2.92 -23.59 -3.81
CA GLU A 312 2.48 -23.37 -5.19
C GLU A 312 3.63 -23.41 -6.22
N GLY A 313 4.88 -23.68 -5.78
CA GLY A 313 6.04 -23.75 -6.68
C GLY A 313 6.46 -22.40 -7.27
N LEU A 314 6.09 -21.30 -6.63
CA LEU A 314 6.35 -19.94 -7.10
C LEU A 314 7.66 -19.36 -6.56
N ILE A 315 8.30 -20.03 -5.60
CA ILE A 315 9.57 -19.61 -5.01
C ILE A 315 10.72 -20.40 -5.61
N GLU A 316 11.73 -19.66 -6.06
CA GLU A 316 12.98 -20.21 -6.58
C GLU A 316 14.04 -20.22 -5.48
N GLY A 317 14.43 -21.40 -5.02
CA GLY A 317 15.44 -21.56 -3.97
C GLY A 317 14.90 -21.35 -2.55
N THR A 318 15.73 -20.82 -1.65
CA THR A 318 15.40 -20.62 -0.23
C THR A 318 15.42 -19.14 0.10
N VAL A 319 14.38 -18.67 0.77
CA VAL A 319 14.26 -17.29 1.24
C VAL A 319 14.26 -17.27 2.76
N ASP A 320 15.19 -16.53 3.33
CA ASP A 320 15.21 -16.21 4.75
C ASP A 320 14.39 -14.93 4.97
N ILE A 321 13.15 -15.09 5.42
CA ILE A 321 12.22 -13.98 5.57
C ILE A 321 12.68 -12.94 6.59
N ASP A 322 13.43 -13.35 7.62
CA ASP A 322 13.94 -12.44 8.63
C ASP A 322 14.99 -11.47 8.05
N LYS A 323 15.61 -11.83 6.92
CA LYS A 323 16.48 -10.93 6.16
C LYS A 323 15.74 -10.00 5.21
N VAL A 324 14.48 -10.30 4.92
CA VAL A 324 13.62 -9.46 4.05
C VAL A 324 12.92 -8.38 4.86
N ILE A 325 12.62 -8.63 6.13
CA ILE A 325 11.91 -7.72 7.02
C ILE A 325 12.91 -6.83 7.76
N ASP A 326 12.65 -5.52 7.77
CA ASP A 326 13.40 -4.53 8.53
C ASP A 326 12.47 -3.51 9.19
N THR A 327 12.03 -3.79 10.41
CA THR A 327 11.12 -2.92 11.18
C THR A 327 11.79 -1.69 11.75
N SER A 328 13.12 -1.59 11.66
CA SER A 328 13.92 -0.55 12.32
C SER A 328 13.53 0.87 11.92
N PHE A 329 13.08 1.07 10.67
CA PHE A 329 12.63 2.37 10.15
C PHE A 329 11.34 2.84 10.81
N ALA A 330 10.33 1.96 10.88
CA ALA A 330 9.05 2.25 11.54
C ALA A 330 9.26 2.47 13.05
N GLU A 331 10.02 1.59 13.70
CA GLU A 331 10.36 1.72 15.11
C GLU A 331 11.12 3.01 15.43
N ALA A 332 12.07 3.42 14.57
CA ALA A 332 12.78 4.69 14.75
C ALA A 332 11.82 5.88 14.62
N ALA A 333 10.93 5.88 13.62
CA ALA A 333 9.92 6.91 13.46
C ALA A 333 8.98 7.00 14.67
N VAL A 334 8.54 5.84 15.19
CA VAL A 334 7.68 5.79 16.40
C VAL A 334 8.42 6.26 17.64
N ARG A 335 9.71 5.95 17.81
CA ARG A 335 10.51 6.48 18.92
C ARG A 335 10.59 8.01 18.90
N GLU A 336 10.71 8.64 17.72
CA GLU A 336 10.77 10.10 17.57
C GLU A 336 9.40 10.76 17.73
N LEU A 337 8.33 10.16 17.21
CA LEU A 337 6.97 10.71 17.24
C LEU A 337 6.18 10.38 18.52
N GLY A 338 6.69 9.43 19.33
CA GLY A 338 5.94 8.75 20.38
C GLY A 338 4.98 7.69 19.81
N PRO A 339 4.51 6.70 20.61
CA PRO A 339 3.51 5.72 20.16
C PRO A 339 2.17 6.41 19.85
N TYR A 340 1.46 5.90 18.84
CA TYR A 340 0.16 6.45 18.50
C TYR A 340 -0.82 6.36 19.68
N LYS A 341 -1.43 7.48 19.97
CA LYS A 341 -2.58 7.57 20.87
C LYS A 341 -3.72 8.17 20.08
N ARG A 342 -4.81 7.45 19.97
CA ARG A 342 -6.00 8.00 19.32
C ARG A 342 -6.40 9.27 20.04
N GLY A 343 -6.46 10.39 19.32
CA GLY A 343 -6.89 11.67 19.92
C GLY A 343 -8.27 11.51 20.55
N ASP A 344 -8.44 12.02 21.76
CA ASP A 344 -9.76 12.11 22.39
C ASP A 344 -10.71 12.81 21.43
N LYS A 345 -11.89 12.20 21.21
CA LYS A 345 -12.93 12.73 20.33
C LYS A 345 -13.63 13.92 20.96
#